data_8e25496b76f56b495ef9e639103ded78
#
_entry.id   8e25496b76f56b495ef9e639103ded78
#
_cell.length_a   1.000
_cell.length_b   1.000
_cell.length_c   1.000
_cell.angle_alpha   90.00
_cell.angle_beta   90.00
_cell.angle_gamma   90.00
#
_symmetry.space_group_name_H-M   'P 1'
#
loop_
_entity.id
_entity.type
_entity.pdbx_description
1 polymer ?
#
loop_
_entity_poly.entity_id
_entity_poly.type
_entity_poly.pdbx_seq_one_letter_code
_entity_poly.pdbx_strand_id
1 'polypeptide(L)'
;MPFVVTPVFEWNYNAQKPIVVNQGGTSSGKTYSLLQVLFCRAAETPKQVITVVGQDIPNLKKGAMRDFVRILDSSPFFRSFIKSYNATDRIYVFNNGSIIEFTSYENEQDAKNGKRDYAFFNEANGIAKEIFDQVQMRTTKQTFLDYNPSSPFWAHVDLIGKANVDFFISQFIHNP
;
A
#
# COMPACT_ATOMS: atom_id res chain seq x y z
N MET A 1 2.75 -8.22 21.96
CA MET A 1 3.28 -8.22 20.57
C MET A 1 2.52 -7.17 19.79
N PRO A 2 3.19 -6.27 19.12
CA PRO A 2 2.47 -5.16 18.50
C PRO A 2 1.64 -5.55 17.28
N PHE A 3 2.09 -6.50 16.43
CA PHE A 3 1.31 -6.95 15.27
C PHE A 3 0.72 -8.34 15.47
N VAL A 4 -0.50 -8.52 14.98
CA VAL A 4 -0.97 -9.86 14.62
C VAL A 4 -0.39 -10.16 13.23
N VAL A 5 0.55 -11.08 13.19
CA VAL A 5 1.18 -11.53 11.94
C VAL A 5 0.23 -12.50 11.25
N THR A 6 -0.32 -12.08 10.12
CA THR A 6 -1.19 -12.91 9.29
C THR A 6 -0.40 -13.54 8.15
N PRO A 7 -0.88 -14.64 7.52
CA PRO A 7 -0.27 -15.16 6.30
C PRO A 7 -0.15 -14.10 5.20
N VAL A 8 -1.14 -13.21 5.08
CA VAL A 8 -1.11 -12.11 4.10
C VAL A 8 0.03 -11.13 4.39
N PHE A 9 0.27 -10.80 5.66
CA PHE A 9 1.42 -9.99 6.05
C PHE A 9 2.73 -10.70 5.68
N GLU A 10 2.90 -11.97 6.06
CA GLU A 10 4.14 -12.73 5.80
C GLU A 10 4.45 -12.84 4.31
N TRP A 11 3.46 -13.15 3.47
CA TRP A 11 3.65 -13.22 2.03
C TRP A 11 4.18 -11.91 1.46
N ASN A 12 3.57 -10.79 1.84
CA ASN A 12 3.93 -9.48 1.32
C ASN A 12 5.26 -8.95 1.90
N TYR A 13 5.52 -9.22 3.18
CA TYR A 13 6.76 -8.81 3.83
C TYR A 13 7.97 -9.53 3.22
N ASN A 14 7.82 -10.81 2.86
CA ASN A 14 8.86 -11.65 2.28
C ASN A 14 8.90 -11.62 0.75
N ALA A 15 7.96 -10.95 0.08
CA ALA A 15 7.93 -10.84 -1.38
C ALA A 15 9.21 -10.18 -1.92
N GLN A 16 9.79 -10.77 -2.97
CA GLN A 16 11.07 -10.33 -3.51
C GLN A 16 10.95 -9.61 -4.85
N LYS A 17 9.84 -9.80 -5.56
CA LYS A 17 9.67 -9.20 -6.87
C LYS A 17 9.26 -7.73 -6.78
N PRO A 18 9.57 -6.92 -7.81
CA PRO A 18 9.30 -5.48 -7.78
C PRO A 18 7.80 -5.13 -7.78
N ILE A 19 6.95 -6.04 -8.24
CA ILE A 19 5.50 -5.86 -8.24
C ILE A 19 4.85 -7.02 -7.48
N VAL A 20 3.96 -6.68 -6.54
CA VAL A 20 3.27 -7.65 -5.67
C VAL A 20 1.76 -7.40 -5.76
N VAL A 21 1.04 -8.36 -6.30
CA VAL A 21 -0.40 -8.27 -6.54
C VAL A 21 -1.16 -9.13 -5.53
N ASN A 22 -2.11 -8.53 -4.83
CA ASN A 22 -2.93 -9.18 -3.81
C ASN A 22 -4.41 -9.19 -4.24
N GLN A 23 -4.91 -10.34 -4.62
CA GLN A 23 -6.32 -10.57 -4.87
C GLN A 23 -7.00 -11.20 -3.65
N GLY A 24 -8.22 -10.79 -3.36
CA GLY A 24 -9.03 -11.44 -2.30
C GLY A 24 -10.33 -10.72 -2.04
N GLY A 25 -11.25 -11.41 -1.41
CA GLY A 25 -12.55 -10.83 -1.04
C GLY A 25 -12.46 -9.73 0.01
N THR A 26 -13.57 -9.04 0.21
CA THR A 26 -13.76 -8.12 1.33
C THR A 26 -13.46 -8.85 2.64
N SER A 27 -12.86 -8.17 3.60
CA SER A 27 -12.49 -8.73 4.92
C SER A 27 -11.42 -9.83 4.91
N SER A 28 -10.65 -9.99 3.83
CA SER A 28 -9.49 -10.90 3.81
C SER A 28 -8.23 -10.31 4.45
N GLY A 29 -8.31 -9.09 5.02
CA GLY A 29 -7.20 -8.42 5.71
C GLY A 29 -6.10 -7.86 4.79
N LYS A 30 -6.26 -7.85 3.46
CA LYS A 30 -5.23 -7.42 2.50
C LYS A 30 -4.71 -6.02 2.80
N THR A 31 -5.59 -5.03 2.76
CA THR A 31 -5.25 -3.62 2.93
C THR A 31 -4.55 -3.38 4.26
N TYR A 32 -5.10 -3.94 5.34
CA TYR A 32 -4.53 -3.82 6.68
C TYR A 32 -3.12 -4.42 6.76
N SER A 33 -2.95 -5.65 6.25
CA SER A 33 -1.65 -6.34 6.24
C SER A 33 -0.61 -5.62 5.38
N LEU A 34 -1.01 -5.09 4.21
CA LEU A 34 -0.12 -4.28 3.36
C LEU A 34 0.32 -2.99 4.06
N LEU A 35 -0.59 -2.30 4.74
CA LEU A 35 -0.24 -1.12 5.53
C LEU A 35 0.71 -1.45 6.69
N GLN A 36 0.58 -2.62 7.32
CA GLN A 36 1.57 -3.10 8.30
C GLN A 36 2.95 -3.31 7.66
N VAL A 37 3.01 -3.92 6.47
CA VAL A 37 4.27 -4.08 5.72
C VAL A 37 4.91 -2.72 5.42
N LEU A 38 4.13 -1.76 4.93
CA LEU A 38 4.63 -0.42 4.63
C LEU A 38 5.11 0.32 5.89
N PHE A 39 4.40 0.15 7.01
CA PHE A 39 4.87 0.68 8.30
C PHE A 39 6.25 0.10 8.66
N CYS A 40 6.45 -1.23 8.53
CA CYS A 40 7.73 -1.85 8.77
C CYS A 40 8.82 -1.29 7.83
N ARG A 41 8.55 -1.16 6.53
CA ARG A 41 9.50 -0.57 5.56
C ARG A 41 9.90 0.85 5.95
N ALA A 42 8.94 1.68 6.40
CA ALA A 42 9.21 3.05 6.87
C ALA A 42 10.03 3.08 8.17
N ALA A 43 9.75 2.16 9.10
CA ALA A 43 10.40 2.12 10.41
C ALA A 43 11.82 1.53 10.35
N GLU A 44 12.03 0.49 9.53
CA GLU A 44 13.29 -0.27 9.47
C GLU A 44 14.40 0.48 8.73
N THR A 45 14.04 1.26 7.71
CA THR A 45 15.02 1.98 6.89
C THR A 45 14.72 3.48 6.91
N PRO A 46 15.70 4.34 7.25
CA PRO A 46 15.45 5.78 7.30
C PRO A 46 15.23 6.39 5.91
N LYS A 47 14.53 7.53 5.89
CA LYS A 47 14.30 8.37 4.70
C LYS A 47 13.58 7.68 3.55
N GLN A 48 12.74 6.68 3.86
CA GLN A 48 11.92 6.05 2.83
C GLN A 48 10.73 6.95 2.46
N VAL A 49 10.44 7.03 1.17
CA VAL A 49 9.25 7.69 0.63
C VAL A 49 8.26 6.61 0.19
N ILE A 50 7.12 6.56 0.86
CA ILE A 50 6.08 5.56 0.62
C ILE A 50 4.78 6.26 0.24
N THR A 51 4.23 5.93 -0.93
CA THR A 51 3.00 6.54 -1.44
C THR A 51 1.89 5.50 -1.51
N VAL A 52 0.79 5.76 -0.81
CA VAL A 52 -0.46 4.99 -0.91
C VAL A 52 -1.39 5.72 -1.87
N VAL A 53 -1.72 5.08 -2.98
CA VAL A 53 -2.56 5.63 -4.05
C VAL A 53 -3.94 4.99 -4.00
N GLY A 54 -4.98 5.79 -3.97
CA GLY A 54 -6.37 5.34 -4.11
C GLY A 54 -7.05 5.98 -5.31
N GLN A 55 -8.25 5.50 -5.63
CA GLN A 55 -9.08 6.05 -6.69
C GLN A 55 -9.41 7.54 -6.43
N ASP A 56 -9.75 7.85 -5.19
CA ASP A 56 -10.05 9.21 -4.72
C ASP A 56 -9.77 9.36 -3.22
N ILE A 57 -9.70 10.59 -2.75
CA ILE A 57 -9.42 10.89 -1.34
C ILE A 57 -10.57 10.45 -0.40
N PRO A 58 -11.86 10.63 -0.71
CA PRO A 58 -12.94 10.12 0.15
C PRO A 58 -12.86 8.62 0.42
N ASN A 59 -12.56 7.81 -0.60
CA ASN A 59 -12.40 6.36 -0.45
C ASN A 59 -11.16 6.02 0.39
N LEU A 60 -10.02 6.67 0.16
CA LEU A 60 -8.82 6.51 0.99
C LEU A 60 -9.10 6.81 2.47
N LYS A 61 -9.81 7.90 2.77
CA LYS A 61 -10.15 8.28 4.15
C LYS A 61 -11.02 7.24 4.85
N LYS A 62 -11.97 6.65 4.14
CA LYS A 62 -12.87 5.61 4.69
C LYS A 62 -12.22 4.23 4.80
N GLY A 63 -11.21 3.96 3.98
CA GLY A 63 -10.49 2.69 3.87
C GLY A 63 -9.08 2.75 4.44
N ALA A 64 -8.07 2.81 3.57
CA ALA A 64 -6.66 2.66 3.93
C ALA A 64 -6.16 3.64 5.00
N MET A 65 -6.57 4.91 4.96
CA MET A 65 -6.15 5.87 6.01
C MET A 65 -6.72 5.51 7.37
N ARG A 66 -7.99 5.10 7.44
CA ARG A 66 -8.61 4.65 8.69
C ARG A 66 -7.92 3.40 9.25
N ASP A 67 -7.56 2.46 8.38
CA ASP A 67 -6.86 1.25 8.78
C ASP A 67 -5.44 1.56 9.25
N PHE A 68 -4.75 2.52 8.63
CA PHE A 68 -3.44 2.96 9.10
C PHE A 68 -3.53 3.62 10.50
N VAL A 69 -4.54 4.43 10.75
CA VAL A 69 -4.80 4.98 12.10
C VAL A 69 -5.04 3.86 13.11
N ARG A 70 -5.81 2.83 12.75
CA ARG A 70 -6.02 1.66 13.63
C ARG A 70 -4.72 0.93 13.95
N ILE A 71 -3.81 0.79 12.99
CA ILE A 71 -2.46 0.23 13.25
C ILE A 71 -1.75 1.09 14.28
N LEU A 72 -1.70 2.41 14.08
CA LEU A 72 -1.03 3.32 15.02
C LEU A 72 -1.65 3.29 16.41
N ASP A 73 -2.98 3.17 16.49
CA ASP A 73 -3.71 3.15 17.77
C ASP A 73 -3.72 1.78 18.48
N SER A 74 -3.31 0.73 17.78
CA SER A 74 -3.25 -0.61 18.36
C SER A 74 -2.22 -0.75 19.48
N SER A 75 -1.22 0.14 19.53
CA SER A 75 -0.22 0.18 20.59
C SER A 75 0.49 1.53 20.64
N PRO A 76 0.80 2.07 21.85
CA PRO A 76 1.69 3.21 22.00
C PRO A 76 3.06 3.03 21.32
N PHE A 77 3.51 1.78 21.18
CA PHE A 77 4.73 1.45 20.46
C PHE A 77 4.70 1.95 19.01
N PHE A 78 3.61 1.73 18.27
CA PHE A 78 3.52 2.21 16.88
C PHE A 78 3.44 3.73 16.79
N ARG A 79 2.70 4.35 17.69
CA ARG A 79 2.62 5.81 17.78
C ARG A 79 3.98 6.44 18.02
N SER A 80 4.87 5.77 18.75
CA SER A 80 6.20 6.30 19.07
C SER A 80 7.11 6.47 17.87
N PHE A 81 6.84 5.81 16.73
CA PHE A 81 7.59 5.99 15.48
C PHE A 81 7.21 7.28 14.74
N ILE A 82 6.04 7.84 15.02
CA ILE A 82 5.50 8.98 14.29
C ILE A 82 5.94 10.28 14.94
N LYS A 83 6.64 11.11 14.16
CA LYS A 83 7.06 12.46 14.54
C LYS A 83 5.93 13.47 14.39
N SER A 84 5.22 13.42 13.27
CA SER A 84 4.13 14.37 12.96
C SER A 84 3.19 13.82 11.89
N TYR A 85 2.02 14.44 11.81
CA TYR A 85 1.03 14.21 10.75
C TYR A 85 0.60 15.54 10.14
N ASN A 86 0.77 15.68 8.82
CA ASN A 86 0.23 16.80 8.05
C ASN A 86 -1.15 16.39 7.48
N ALA A 87 -2.21 16.94 8.03
CA ALA A 87 -3.58 16.58 7.63
C ALA A 87 -3.97 17.12 6.25
N THR A 88 -3.39 18.25 5.82
CA THR A 88 -3.66 18.85 4.50
C THR A 88 -3.10 17.97 3.38
N ASP A 89 -1.84 17.57 3.52
CA ASP A 89 -1.15 16.75 2.51
C ASP A 89 -1.29 15.25 2.80
N ARG A 90 -1.89 14.86 3.92
CA ARG A 90 -2.09 13.48 4.36
C ARG A 90 -0.79 12.69 4.46
N ILE A 91 0.23 13.31 5.09
CA ILE A 91 1.57 12.76 5.23
C ILE A 91 1.87 12.44 6.70
N TYR A 92 2.21 11.19 6.99
CA TYR A 92 2.80 10.77 8.24
C TYR A 92 4.32 10.83 8.14
N VAL A 93 4.97 11.56 9.03
CA VAL A 93 6.43 11.68 9.11
C VAL A 93 6.92 10.83 10.28
N PHE A 94 7.86 9.94 10.00
CA PHE A 94 8.52 9.09 10.99
C PHE A 94 9.71 9.79 11.61
N ASN A 95 10.09 9.39 12.84
CA ASN A 95 11.25 9.94 13.54
C ASN A 95 12.58 9.74 12.78
N ASN A 96 12.68 8.68 11.97
CA ASN A 96 13.86 8.39 11.14
C ASN A 96 13.88 9.13 9.78
N GLY A 97 12.92 10.04 9.55
CA GLY A 97 12.80 10.82 8.32
C GLY A 97 12.04 10.12 7.18
N SER A 98 11.54 8.90 7.39
CA SER A 98 10.64 8.25 6.43
C SER A 98 9.28 8.94 6.42
N ILE A 99 8.56 8.82 5.29
CA ILE A 99 7.20 9.30 5.16
C ILE A 99 6.27 8.26 4.57
N ILE A 100 5.01 8.28 5.01
CA ILE A 100 3.91 7.60 4.33
C ILE A 100 2.88 8.66 3.97
N GLU A 101 2.63 8.81 2.68
CA GLU A 101 1.65 9.75 2.12
C GLU A 101 0.48 9.03 1.48
N PHE A 102 -0.72 9.61 1.58
CA PHE A 102 -1.94 9.10 0.97
C PHE A 102 -2.42 10.09 -0.08
N THR A 103 -2.55 9.64 -1.32
CA THR A 103 -2.89 10.50 -2.46
C THR A 103 -3.80 9.82 -3.46
N SER A 104 -4.39 10.63 -4.33
CA SER A 104 -5.05 10.19 -5.56
C SER A 104 -4.59 11.09 -6.70
N TYR A 105 -4.64 10.58 -7.91
CA TYR A 105 -4.28 11.31 -9.11
C TYR A 105 -5.50 11.39 -10.04
N GLU A 106 -5.80 12.56 -10.57
CA GLU A 106 -6.91 12.75 -11.51
C GLU A 106 -6.56 12.25 -12.91
N ASN A 107 -5.29 12.33 -13.26
CA ASN A 107 -4.78 11.93 -14.57
C ASN A 107 -3.31 11.49 -14.50
N GLU A 108 -2.79 10.96 -15.61
CA GLU A 108 -1.40 10.50 -15.68
C GLU A 108 -0.36 11.62 -15.49
N GLN A 109 -0.70 12.86 -15.87
CA GLN A 109 0.23 13.99 -15.75
C GLN A 109 0.52 14.32 -14.29
N ASP A 110 -0.49 14.26 -13.44
CA ASP A 110 -0.33 14.48 -11.99
C ASP A 110 0.51 13.37 -11.36
N ALA A 111 0.38 12.13 -11.87
CA ALA A 111 1.14 10.98 -11.40
C ALA A 111 2.63 10.99 -11.79
N LYS A 112 3.04 11.88 -12.71
CA LYS A 112 4.44 12.03 -13.15
C LYS A 112 5.35 12.69 -12.11
N ASN A 113 4.82 13.22 -11.03
CA ASN A 113 5.59 13.93 -10.03
C ASN A 113 6.13 12.99 -8.94
N GLY A 114 7.38 13.26 -8.53
CA GLY A 114 8.02 12.62 -7.39
C GLY A 114 8.53 11.20 -7.62
N LYS A 115 9.66 10.89 -7.00
CA LYS A 115 10.21 9.53 -6.88
C LYS A 115 9.84 8.98 -5.50
N ARG A 116 9.68 7.67 -5.41
CA ARG A 116 9.39 6.98 -4.15
C ARG A 116 10.11 5.64 -4.05
N ASP A 117 10.25 5.14 -2.85
CA ASP A 117 10.81 3.81 -2.61
C ASP A 117 9.77 2.72 -2.76
N TYR A 118 8.57 2.96 -2.21
CA TYR A 118 7.45 2.03 -2.28
C TYR A 118 6.17 2.74 -2.71
N ALA A 119 5.35 2.02 -3.48
CA ALA A 119 4.00 2.43 -3.83
C ALA A 119 3.00 1.34 -3.41
N PHE A 120 1.80 1.75 -2.99
CA PHE A 120 0.70 0.83 -2.75
C PHE A 120 -0.58 1.36 -3.41
N PHE A 121 -1.11 0.61 -4.36
CA PHE A 121 -2.37 0.89 -5.04
C PHE A 121 -3.51 0.19 -4.31
N ASN A 122 -4.23 0.95 -3.50
CA ASN A 122 -5.38 0.45 -2.75
C ASN A 122 -6.62 0.42 -3.64
N GLU A 123 -7.26 -0.75 -3.71
CA GLU A 123 -8.38 -1.01 -4.62
C GLU A 123 -8.03 -0.67 -6.07
N ALA A 124 -6.95 -1.29 -6.57
CA ALA A 124 -6.32 -0.99 -7.85
C ALA A 124 -7.25 -1.09 -9.06
N ASN A 125 -8.34 -1.86 -8.95
CA ASN A 125 -9.37 -1.97 -9.99
C ASN A 125 -10.14 -0.66 -10.23
N GLY A 126 -10.08 0.30 -9.30
CA GLY A 126 -10.62 1.65 -9.46
C GLY A 126 -9.62 2.68 -9.99
N ILE A 127 -8.39 2.30 -10.29
CA ILE A 127 -7.30 3.20 -10.70
C ILE A 127 -6.96 2.93 -12.17
N ALA A 128 -6.83 3.99 -12.98
CA ALA A 128 -6.46 3.87 -14.39
C ALA A 128 -5.03 3.32 -14.55
N LYS A 129 -4.84 2.49 -15.58
CA LYS A 129 -3.53 1.87 -15.87
C LYS A 129 -2.45 2.91 -16.12
N GLU A 130 -2.77 4.00 -16.80
CA GLU A 130 -1.84 5.08 -17.12
C GLU A 130 -1.28 5.73 -15.85
N ILE A 131 -2.11 5.87 -14.80
CA ILE A 131 -1.66 6.35 -13.48
C ILE A 131 -0.73 5.34 -12.84
N PHE A 132 -1.10 4.05 -12.86
CA PHE A 132 -0.24 2.98 -12.35
C PHE A 132 1.13 2.99 -13.02
N ASP A 133 1.18 3.06 -14.35
CA ASP A 133 2.43 3.04 -15.13
C ASP A 133 3.35 4.21 -14.73
N GLN A 134 2.80 5.42 -14.56
CA GLN A 134 3.59 6.60 -14.18
C GLN A 134 4.15 6.50 -12.76
N VAL A 135 3.35 6.02 -11.82
CA VAL A 135 3.79 5.84 -10.43
C VAL A 135 4.82 4.72 -10.33
N GLN A 136 4.56 3.58 -10.98
CA GLN A 136 5.42 2.41 -10.94
C GLN A 136 6.81 2.69 -11.54
N MET A 137 6.89 3.41 -12.67
CA MET A 137 8.16 3.83 -13.28
C MET A 137 9.03 4.69 -12.36
N ARG A 138 8.43 5.34 -11.35
CA ARG A 138 9.10 6.20 -10.37
C ARG A 138 9.22 5.58 -8.99
N THR A 139 8.90 4.29 -8.89
CA THR A 139 9.04 3.51 -7.66
C THR A 139 10.31 2.68 -7.75
N THR A 140 11.23 2.91 -6.80
CA THR A 140 12.60 2.37 -6.89
C THR A 140 12.76 0.98 -6.31
N LYS A 141 11.88 0.58 -5.37
CA LYS A 141 12.00 -0.71 -4.67
C LYS A 141 10.87 -1.66 -4.99
N GLN A 142 9.65 -1.37 -4.52
CA GLN A 142 8.56 -2.32 -4.65
C GLN A 142 7.20 -1.62 -4.78
N THR A 143 6.32 -2.17 -5.62
CA THR A 143 4.95 -1.72 -5.82
C THR A 143 3.98 -2.82 -5.42
N PHE A 144 3.08 -2.49 -4.49
CA PHE A 144 2.01 -3.37 -4.02
C PHE A 144 0.66 -2.94 -4.62
N LEU A 145 -0.20 -3.92 -4.88
CA LEU A 145 -1.59 -3.69 -5.28
C LEU A 145 -2.49 -4.59 -4.46
N ASP A 146 -3.66 -4.08 -4.07
CA ASP A 146 -4.76 -4.92 -3.62
C ASP A 146 -6.03 -4.65 -4.43
N TYR A 147 -6.87 -5.67 -4.56
CA TYR A 147 -8.19 -5.53 -5.15
C TYR A 147 -9.12 -6.69 -4.79
N ASN A 148 -10.42 -6.44 -4.92
CA ASN A 148 -11.44 -7.47 -4.85
C ASN A 148 -11.74 -7.99 -6.26
N PRO A 149 -11.83 -9.31 -6.49
CA PRO A 149 -12.02 -9.90 -7.80
C PRO A 149 -13.48 -9.79 -8.27
N SER A 150 -13.95 -8.54 -8.51
CA SER A 150 -15.33 -8.29 -8.98
C SER A 150 -15.46 -8.39 -10.50
N SER A 151 -14.43 -7.99 -11.24
CA SER A 151 -14.37 -8.05 -12.69
C SER A 151 -12.92 -8.00 -13.17
N PRO A 152 -12.60 -8.54 -14.36
CA PRO A 152 -11.28 -8.39 -14.96
C PRO A 152 -10.95 -6.91 -15.20
N PHE A 153 -9.69 -6.52 -14.98
CA PHE A 153 -9.15 -5.21 -15.27
C PHE A 153 -7.68 -5.33 -15.71
N TRP A 154 -6.99 -4.23 -15.97
CA TRP A 154 -5.65 -4.23 -16.57
C TRP A 154 -4.62 -5.10 -15.83
N ALA A 155 -4.69 -5.25 -14.51
CA ALA A 155 -3.74 -6.10 -13.79
C ALA A 155 -3.79 -7.58 -14.19
N HIS A 156 -4.96 -8.09 -14.59
CA HIS A 156 -5.11 -9.46 -15.06
C HIS A 156 -4.39 -9.71 -16.38
N VAL A 157 -4.36 -8.71 -17.27
CA VAL A 157 -3.74 -8.80 -18.58
C VAL A 157 -2.24 -8.47 -18.52
N ASP A 158 -1.88 -7.42 -17.77
CA ASP A 158 -0.56 -6.80 -17.86
C ASP A 158 0.40 -7.23 -16.75
N LEU A 159 -0.08 -7.74 -15.62
CA LEU A 159 0.74 -8.07 -14.46
C LEU A 159 0.74 -9.54 -14.09
N ILE A 160 -0.43 -10.14 -13.90
CA ILE A 160 -0.54 -11.51 -13.38
C ILE A 160 0.11 -12.51 -14.35
N GLY A 161 0.99 -13.36 -13.81
CA GLY A 161 1.76 -14.35 -14.60
C GLY A 161 3.06 -13.83 -15.19
N LYS A 162 3.40 -12.54 -15.02
CA LYS A 162 4.70 -12.03 -15.45
C LYS A 162 5.83 -12.44 -14.49
N ALA A 163 7.05 -12.59 -15.01
CA ALA A 163 8.21 -13.07 -14.25
C ALA A 163 8.62 -12.13 -13.09
N ASN A 164 8.34 -10.83 -13.22
CA ASN A 164 8.66 -9.81 -12.23
C ASN A 164 7.50 -9.49 -11.27
N VAL A 165 6.48 -10.35 -11.22
CA VAL A 165 5.28 -10.16 -10.40
C VAL A 165 5.09 -11.32 -9.45
N ASP A 166 4.93 -11.06 -8.15
CA ASP A 166 4.39 -11.99 -7.17
C ASP A 166 2.87 -11.81 -7.11
N PHE A 167 2.14 -12.91 -7.11
CA PHE A 167 0.68 -12.91 -7.07
C PHE A 167 0.17 -13.76 -5.91
N PHE A 168 -0.59 -13.15 -5.01
CA PHE A 168 -1.17 -13.78 -3.84
C PHE A 168 -2.69 -13.71 -3.85
N ILE A 169 -3.33 -14.81 -3.45
CA ILE A 169 -4.78 -14.87 -3.26
C ILE A 169 -5.06 -15.08 -1.78
N SER A 170 -5.76 -14.12 -1.17
CA SER A 170 -6.18 -14.18 0.22
C SER A 170 -7.68 -14.46 0.35
N GLN A 171 -8.03 -15.22 1.39
CA GLN A 171 -9.40 -15.54 1.77
C GLN A 171 -9.69 -15.02 3.18
N PHE A 172 -10.96 -14.96 3.58
CA PHE A 172 -11.34 -14.50 4.93
C PHE A 172 -10.69 -15.32 6.06
N ILE A 173 -10.40 -16.60 5.80
CA ILE A 173 -9.72 -17.48 6.77
C ILE A 173 -8.28 -17.05 7.09
N HIS A 174 -7.69 -16.19 6.26
CA HIS A 174 -6.36 -15.63 6.48
C HIS A 174 -6.39 -14.37 7.37
N ASN A 175 -7.58 -13.91 7.75
CA ASN A 175 -7.78 -12.76 8.63
C ASN A 175 -8.29 -13.28 9.99
N PRO A 176 -7.51 -13.13 11.08
CA PRO A 176 -7.88 -13.62 12.40
C PRO A 176 -9.05 -12.83 13.02
#